data_358bb5e6efe5de5d0f5d1bd3309cedd6
#
_entry.id   358bb5e6efe5de5d0f5d1bd3309cedd6
#
_cell.length_a   1.000
_cell.length_b   1.000
_cell.length_c   1.000
_cell.angle_alpha   90.00
_cell.angle_beta   90.00
_cell.angle_gamma   90.00
#
_symmetry.space_group_name_H-M   'P 1'
#
loop_
_entity.id
_entity.type
_entity.pdbx_description
1 polymer ?
#
loop_
_entity_poly.entity_id
_entity_poly.type
_entity_poly.pdbx_seq_one_letter_code
_entity_poly.pdbx_strand_id
1 'polypeptide(L)'
;MKMFNVKRLIGALVVCGLTMAVTAAPAHAGLVLGITDGNTVLSIADGSGFDNDGAVGGVGYSGAIGIWTLVMSTGDSDPIEPAPYPHMHLSVSARSSAASVSGNTTGLGDLFVSLTDTDFTTNAAQYKMSIGGSTNGTVTAGDWRDNGNIEFGSGIPLNTVGPLGSGGYSANVSSAWFTTAPALGYSVTIGSLFHNGSAGTSSGDFDLSTTTRAVPEPASLSLLGLGLVGLATRARRLQGKKQ
;
A
#
# COMPACT_ATOMS: atom_id res chain seq x y z
N MET A 1 31.82 -19.63 -50.57
CA MET A 1 31.53 -18.69 -49.47
C MET A 1 30.02 -18.40 -49.48
N LYS A 2 29.22 -18.99 -48.56
CA LYS A 2 27.76 -18.84 -48.57
C LYS A 2 27.40 -17.51 -47.91
N MET A 3 26.83 -16.58 -48.69
CA MET A 3 26.33 -15.30 -48.17
C MET A 3 25.21 -15.56 -47.13
N PHE A 4 25.47 -15.21 -45.90
CA PHE A 4 24.50 -15.25 -44.81
C PHE A 4 23.37 -14.25 -45.09
N ASN A 5 22.14 -14.74 -45.13
CA ASN A 5 20.98 -13.98 -45.54
C ASN A 5 20.48 -13.13 -44.36
N VAL A 6 21.01 -11.88 -44.23
CA VAL A 6 20.74 -10.93 -43.13
C VAL A 6 19.26 -10.67 -42.93
N LYS A 7 18.43 -10.73 -43.99
CA LYS A 7 16.97 -10.55 -43.88
C LYS A 7 16.28 -11.62 -43.06
N ARG A 8 16.81 -12.88 -43.06
CA ARG A 8 16.26 -13.94 -42.21
C ARG A 8 16.66 -13.81 -40.74
N LEU A 9 17.81 -13.22 -40.46
CA LEU A 9 18.28 -12.96 -39.09
C LEU A 9 17.44 -11.86 -38.43
N ILE A 10 17.13 -10.81 -39.18
CA ILE A 10 16.29 -9.69 -38.67
C ILE A 10 14.85 -10.18 -38.41
N GLY A 11 14.29 -11.03 -39.27
CA GLY A 11 12.97 -11.63 -39.08
C GLY A 11 12.90 -12.51 -37.83
N ALA A 12 13.94 -13.29 -37.54
CA ALA A 12 14.01 -14.15 -36.35
C ALA A 12 14.16 -13.31 -35.05
N LEU A 13 14.89 -12.21 -35.09
CA LEU A 13 15.06 -11.34 -33.94
C LEU A 13 13.77 -10.59 -33.58
N VAL A 14 12.98 -10.17 -34.60
CA VAL A 14 11.69 -9.50 -34.38
C VAL A 14 10.65 -10.48 -33.82
N VAL A 15 10.61 -11.72 -34.28
CA VAL A 15 9.71 -12.74 -33.75
C VAL A 15 10.08 -13.14 -32.31
N CYS A 16 11.37 -13.28 -31.98
CA CYS A 16 11.82 -13.53 -30.61
C CYS A 16 11.53 -12.33 -29.67
N GLY A 17 11.59 -11.09 -30.16
CA GLY A 17 11.26 -9.89 -29.38
C GLY A 17 9.75 -9.76 -29.11
N LEU A 18 8.89 -10.23 -30.02
CA LEU A 18 7.43 -10.15 -29.83
C LEU A 18 6.88 -11.25 -28.89
N THR A 19 7.57 -12.37 -28.75
CA THR A 19 7.13 -13.47 -27.88
C THR A 19 7.54 -13.28 -26.41
N MET A 20 8.36 -12.28 -26.10
CA MET A 20 8.70 -11.91 -24.72
C MET A 20 7.82 -10.79 -24.14
N ALA A 21 6.78 -10.35 -24.82
CA ALA A 21 5.64 -9.73 -24.18
C ALA A 21 4.82 -10.83 -23.46
N VAL A 22 5.49 -11.58 -22.58
CA VAL A 22 4.81 -12.31 -21.51
C VAL A 22 4.04 -11.24 -20.76
N THR A 23 2.74 -11.26 -20.87
CA THR A 23 1.87 -10.58 -19.93
C THR A 23 2.32 -11.05 -18.55
N ALA A 24 3.12 -10.23 -17.86
CA ALA A 24 3.23 -10.35 -16.43
C ALA A 24 1.76 -10.27 -15.99
N ALA A 25 1.18 -11.38 -15.57
CA ALA A 25 -0.04 -11.35 -14.81
C ALA A 25 0.26 -10.33 -13.69
N PRO A 26 -0.61 -9.35 -13.44
CA PRO A 26 -0.44 -8.51 -12.28
C PRO A 26 -0.20 -9.47 -11.11
N ALA A 27 0.94 -9.35 -10.45
CA ALA A 27 1.14 -9.98 -9.17
C ALA A 27 0.00 -9.40 -8.33
N HIS A 28 -0.99 -10.21 -8.00
CA HIS A 28 -2.00 -9.80 -7.04
C HIS A 28 -1.24 -9.54 -5.76
N ALA A 29 -1.16 -8.30 -5.37
CA ALA A 29 -0.76 -7.92 -4.04
C ALA A 29 -1.62 -8.75 -3.08
N GLY A 30 -1.02 -9.26 -2.03
CA GLY A 30 -1.72 -10.09 -1.06
C GLY A 30 -2.57 -9.23 -0.13
N LEU A 31 -3.60 -8.55 -0.65
CA LEU A 31 -4.48 -7.72 0.15
C LEU A 31 -5.34 -8.58 1.06
N VAL A 32 -5.24 -8.35 2.37
CA VAL A 32 -5.96 -9.10 3.38
C VAL A 32 -6.52 -8.16 4.45
N LEU A 33 -7.81 -8.30 4.74
CA LEU A 33 -8.49 -7.64 5.84
C LEU A 33 -8.49 -8.56 7.07
N GLY A 34 -7.92 -8.09 8.17
CA GLY A 34 -7.90 -8.77 9.46
C GLY A 34 -8.86 -8.13 10.44
N ILE A 35 -9.69 -8.95 11.11
CA ILE A 35 -10.65 -8.47 12.11
C ILE A 35 -10.57 -9.38 13.34
N THR A 36 -10.46 -8.78 14.54
CA THR A 36 -10.48 -9.56 15.78
C THR A 36 -11.11 -8.79 16.93
N ASP A 37 -11.79 -9.51 17.81
CA ASP A 37 -12.30 -9.04 19.10
C ASP A 37 -11.46 -9.53 20.29
N GLY A 38 -10.26 -10.05 20.01
CA GLY A 38 -9.37 -10.68 20.99
C GLY A 38 -9.67 -12.15 21.27
N ASN A 39 -10.83 -12.68 20.83
CA ASN A 39 -11.22 -14.08 20.95
C ASN A 39 -11.32 -14.76 19.58
N THR A 40 -12.00 -14.13 18.66
CA THR A 40 -12.18 -14.60 17.29
C THR A 40 -11.25 -13.79 16.35
N VAL A 41 -10.66 -14.46 15.38
CA VAL A 41 -9.84 -13.84 14.34
C VAL A 41 -10.43 -14.21 12.99
N LEU A 42 -10.71 -13.20 12.18
CA LEU A 42 -11.11 -13.36 10.79
C LEU A 42 -10.00 -12.79 9.91
N SER A 43 -9.63 -13.53 8.88
CA SER A 43 -8.71 -13.11 7.83
C SER A 43 -9.41 -13.30 6.50
N ILE A 44 -9.56 -12.23 5.75
CA ILE A 44 -10.36 -12.18 4.52
C ILE A 44 -9.43 -11.65 3.44
N ALA A 45 -9.01 -12.53 2.54
CA ALA A 45 -8.22 -12.16 1.38
C ALA A 45 -9.10 -11.64 0.25
N ASP A 46 -8.59 -10.69 -0.53
CA ASP A 46 -9.19 -10.21 -1.76
C ASP A 46 -9.60 -11.38 -2.67
N GLY A 47 -10.82 -11.36 -3.18
CA GLY A 47 -11.42 -12.40 -4.01
C GLY A 47 -11.75 -13.70 -3.28
N SER A 48 -11.64 -13.78 -1.95
CA SER A 48 -12.07 -14.94 -1.16
C SER A 48 -13.59 -15.03 -1.06
N GLY A 49 -14.11 -16.23 -0.67
CA GLY A 49 -15.56 -16.42 -0.52
C GLY A 49 -16.21 -15.64 0.63
N PHE A 50 -15.43 -14.99 1.49
CA PHE A 50 -15.89 -14.10 2.56
C PHE A 50 -15.76 -12.63 2.21
N ASP A 51 -15.10 -12.34 1.09
CA ASP A 51 -14.96 -10.99 0.58
C ASP A 51 -16.29 -10.51 -0.03
N ASN A 52 -16.79 -9.41 0.47
CA ASN A 52 -18.02 -8.77 -0.01
C ASN A 52 -17.74 -7.70 -1.09
N ASP A 53 -16.47 -7.40 -1.35
CA ASP A 53 -16.04 -6.56 -2.46
C ASP A 53 -15.65 -7.45 -3.65
N GLY A 54 -16.18 -7.20 -4.81
CA GLY A 54 -15.84 -7.96 -6.02
C GLY A 54 -14.73 -7.34 -6.86
N ALA A 55 -14.15 -6.24 -6.41
CA ALA A 55 -13.08 -5.54 -7.12
C ALA A 55 -11.71 -6.11 -6.74
N VAL A 56 -10.86 -6.34 -7.72
CA VAL A 56 -9.46 -6.70 -7.48
C VAL A 56 -8.73 -5.52 -6.85
N GLY A 57 -8.05 -5.75 -5.73
CA GLY A 57 -7.41 -4.71 -4.93
C GLY A 57 -8.36 -4.05 -3.93
N GLY A 58 -9.57 -4.59 -3.80
CA GLY A 58 -10.53 -4.25 -2.76
C GLY A 58 -10.88 -5.46 -1.93
N VAL A 59 -11.21 -5.26 -0.66
CA VAL A 59 -11.69 -6.30 0.23
C VAL A 59 -12.75 -5.74 1.16
N GLY A 60 -13.85 -6.46 1.37
CA GLY A 60 -14.95 -6.01 2.20
C GLY A 60 -15.53 -7.09 3.10
N TYR A 61 -16.03 -6.69 4.27
CA TYR A 61 -16.70 -7.58 5.20
C TYR A 61 -17.87 -6.89 5.92
N SER A 62 -18.96 -7.63 6.08
CA SER A 62 -20.10 -7.28 6.94
C SER A 62 -20.48 -8.50 7.75
N GLY A 63 -20.62 -8.35 9.06
CA GLY A 63 -20.95 -9.50 9.93
C GLY A 63 -20.76 -9.21 11.40
N ALA A 64 -20.92 -10.24 12.23
CA ALA A 64 -20.76 -10.15 13.67
C ALA A 64 -19.49 -10.85 14.14
N ILE A 65 -18.84 -10.27 15.15
CA ILE A 65 -17.71 -10.83 15.88
C ILE A 65 -17.81 -10.42 17.35
N GLY A 66 -17.99 -11.37 18.24
CA GLY A 66 -18.26 -11.10 19.67
C GLY A 66 -19.44 -10.15 19.87
N ILE A 67 -19.21 -9.05 20.60
CA ILE A 67 -20.20 -8.00 20.82
C ILE A 67 -20.34 -7.02 19.65
N TRP A 68 -19.49 -7.13 18.64
CA TRP A 68 -19.41 -6.19 17.52
C TRP A 68 -20.20 -6.69 16.33
N THR A 69 -20.87 -5.77 15.67
CA THR A 69 -21.45 -5.95 14.34
C THR A 69 -20.79 -4.95 13.40
N LEU A 70 -20.07 -5.43 12.41
CA LEU A 70 -19.51 -4.62 11.35
C LEU A 70 -20.59 -4.43 10.30
N VAL A 71 -20.98 -3.19 10.08
CA VAL A 71 -21.98 -2.84 9.05
C VAL A 71 -21.29 -2.81 7.68
N MET A 72 -20.07 -2.27 7.64
CA MET A 72 -19.18 -2.33 6.51
C MET A 72 -17.76 -2.10 7.02
N SER A 73 -16.84 -2.91 6.55
CA SER A 73 -15.41 -2.64 6.65
C SER A 73 -14.82 -2.95 5.30
N THR A 74 -14.23 -1.95 4.66
CA THR A 74 -13.63 -2.06 3.33
C THR A 74 -12.18 -1.65 3.41
N GLY A 75 -11.37 -2.28 2.62
CA GLY A 75 -9.98 -1.93 2.44
C GLY A 75 -9.62 -1.95 0.97
N ASP A 76 -8.90 -0.94 0.54
CA ASP A 76 -8.44 -0.78 -0.83
C ASP A 76 -6.93 -0.61 -0.84
N SER A 77 -6.29 -1.18 -1.86
CA SER A 77 -4.87 -1.04 -2.15
C SER A 77 -4.63 -1.10 -3.66
N ASP A 78 -3.40 -1.36 -4.09
CA ASP A 78 -3.08 -1.54 -5.50
C ASP A 78 -3.84 -2.78 -6.07
N PRO A 79 -4.48 -2.75 -7.26
CA PRO A 79 -4.42 -1.69 -8.28
C PRO A 79 -5.50 -0.60 -8.18
N ILE A 80 -6.42 -0.63 -7.21
CA ILE A 80 -7.44 0.43 -7.05
C ILE A 80 -6.75 1.74 -6.70
N GLU A 81 -5.83 1.67 -5.74
CA GLU A 81 -5.01 2.79 -5.35
C GLU A 81 -3.76 2.95 -6.26
N PRO A 82 -3.21 4.18 -6.40
CA PRO A 82 -2.17 4.43 -7.39
C PRO A 82 -0.83 3.75 -7.06
N ALA A 83 -0.46 2.77 -7.88
CA ALA A 83 0.87 2.16 -7.89
C ALA A 83 1.95 3.14 -8.41
N PRO A 84 3.23 2.93 -8.13
CA PRO A 84 3.84 1.77 -7.45
C PRO A 84 4.12 1.99 -5.94
N TYR A 85 3.57 3.03 -5.37
CA TYR A 85 3.83 3.40 -3.97
C TYR A 85 2.73 2.85 -3.06
N PRO A 86 3.06 2.40 -1.85
CA PRO A 86 2.03 2.00 -0.89
C PRO A 86 1.00 3.12 -0.70
N HIS A 87 -0.20 2.85 -1.11
CA HIS A 87 -1.38 3.65 -0.84
C HIS A 87 -2.48 2.68 -0.42
N MET A 88 -3.03 2.87 0.76
CA MET A 88 -4.01 1.96 1.33
C MET A 88 -5.09 2.78 2.01
N HIS A 89 -6.33 2.36 1.85
CA HIS A 89 -7.47 2.96 2.53
C HIS A 89 -8.22 1.87 3.29
N LEU A 90 -8.53 2.12 4.56
CA LEU A 90 -9.33 1.24 5.42
C LEU A 90 -10.50 2.04 5.99
N SER A 91 -11.72 1.68 5.63
CA SER A 91 -12.94 2.24 6.19
C SER A 91 -13.61 1.24 7.12
N VAL A 92 -13.98 1.66 8.31
CA VAL A 92 -14.60 0.82 9.34
C VAL A 92 -15.89 1.46 9.81
N SER A 93 -16.97 0.69 9.85
CA SER A 93 -18.21 1.05 10.51
C SER A 93 -18.71 -0.12 11.35
N ALA A 94 -18.67 0.04 12.65
CA ALA A 94 -18.97 -1.03 13.59
C ALA A 94 -19.89 -0.55 14.73
N ARG A 95 -20.70 -1.44 15.25
CA ARG A 95 -21.57 -1.22 16.42
C ARG A 95 -21.30 -2.28 17.46
N SER A 96 -21.04 -1.86 18.69
CA SER A 96 -21.00 -2.78 19.84
C SER A 96 -22.36 -2.88 20.52
N SER A 97 -22.73 -4.06 20.99
CA SER A 97 -23.94 -4.31 21.77
C SER A 97 -23.74 -4.06 23.27
N ALA A 98 -22.51 -3.93 23.72
CA ALA A 98 -22.11 -3.68 25.10
C ALA A 98 -20.81 -2.86 25.17
N ALA A 99 -20.38 -2.50 26.38
CA ALA A 99 -19.02 -2.02 26.61
C ALA A 99 -18.01 -3.10 26.26
N SER A 100 -16.91 -2.70 25.58
CA SER A 100 -15.79 -3.61 25.37
C SER A 100 -14.86 -3.62 26.59
N VAL A 101 -14.11 -4.69 26.74
CA VAL A 101 -13.16 -4.91 27.82
C VAL A 101 -11.79 -5.21 27.24
N SER A 102 -10.86 -4.28 27.42
CA SER A 102 -9.51 -4.42 26.88
C SER A 102 -8.80 -5.69 27.38
N GLY A 103 -8.21 -6.44 26.45
CA GLY A 103 -7.57 -7.71 26.75
C GLY A 103 -8.54 -8.88 27.04
N ASN A 104 -9.85 -8.69 26.83
CA ASN A 104 -10.82 -9.76 26.98
C ASN A 104 -10.72 -10.76 25.81
N THR A 105 -10.71 -12.04 26.12
CA THR A 105 -10.63 -13.16 25.17
C THR A 105 -11.91 -14.00 25.11
N THR A 106 -13.04 -13.47 25.59
CA THR A 106 -14.31 -14.19 25.64
C THR A 106 -15.41 -13.54 24.76
N GLY A 107 -15.01 -12.77 23.75
CA GLY A 107 -15.93 -12.10 22.83
C GLY A 107 -16.48 -10.76 23.30
N LEU A 108 -15.97 -10.24 24.43
CA LEU A 108 -16.25 -8.89 24.95
C LEU A 108 -15.08 -7.93 24.70
N GLY A 109 -14.12 -8.30 23.87
CA GLY A 109 -12.91 -7.56 23.65
C GLY A 109 -13.10 -6.31 22.81
N ASP A 110 -12.05 -5.53 22.73
CA ASP A 110 -11.92 -4.41 21.80
C ASP A 110 -11.92 -4.92 20.37
N LEU A 111 -12.43 -4.12 19.43
CA LEU A 111 -12.39 -4.46 18.01
C LEU A 111 -11.09 -3.95 17.42
N PHE A 112 -10.28 -4.85 16.90
CA PHE A 112 -9.14 -4.50 16.06
C PHE A 112 -9.44 -4.85 14.60
N VAL A 113 -9.33 -3.88 13.72
CA VAL A 113 -9.46 -4.03 12.26
C VAL A 113 -8.17 -3.59 11.61
N SER A 114 -7.64 -4.39 10.72
CA SER A 114 -6.38 -4.12 10.04
C SER A 114 -6.46 -4.52 8.57
N LEU A 115 -5.74 -3.80 7.73
CA LEU A 115 -5.56 -4.08 6.32
C LEU A 115 -4.08 -4.26 6.07
N THR A 116 -3.68 -5.33 5.41
CA THR A 116 -2.31 -5.57 4.99
C THR A 116 -2.24 -5.81 3.51
N ASP A 117 -1.16 -5.35 2.90
CA ASP A 117 -0.81 -5.66 1.53
C ASP A 117 0.68 -5.94 1.40
N THR A 118 1.06 -6.80 0.44
CA THR A 118 2.42 -7.32 0.28
C THR A 118 3.05 -6.91 -1.04
N ASP A 119 4.30 -7.29 -1.25
CA ASP A 119 5.03 -7.16 -2.51
C ASP A 119 5.35 -5.73 -2.96
N PHE A 120 5.28 -4.76 -2.04
CA PHE A 120 5.76 -3.42 -2.33
C PHE A 120 7.28 -3.42 -2.54
N THR A 121 7.73 -2.80 -3.63
CA THR A 121 9.16 -2.76 -4.01
C THR A 121 9.72 -1.35 -4.12
N THR A 122 8.92 -0.33 -3.81
CA THR A 122 9.31 1.06 -3.97
C THR A 122 10.32 1.52 -2.93
N ASN A 123 11.30 2.28 -3.41
CA ASN A 123 12.34 2.87 -2.56
C ASN A 123 11.91 4.25 -2.02
N ALA A 124 12.56 4.66 -0.95
CA ALA A 124 12.59 6.03 -0.46
C ALA A 124 11.22 6.70 -0.33
N ALA A 125 10.52 6.37 0.74
CA ALA A 125 9.23 6.96 1.05
C ALA A 125 9.18 7.52 2.48
N GLN A 126 8.34 8.50 2.67
CA GLN A 126 7.78 8.87 3.95
C GLN A 126 6.31 8.44 3.94
N TYR A 127 5.91 7.69 4.93
CA TYR A 127 4.53 7.24 5.07
C TYR A 127 3.74 8.31 5.83
N LYS A 128 2.57 8.62 5.33
CA LYS A 128 1.65 9.56 5.94
C LYS A 128 0.35 8.83 6.25
N MET A 129 -0.08 8.89 7.49
CA MET A 129 -1.36 8.36 7.92
C MET A 129 -2.30 9.52 8.23
N SER A 130 -3.48 9.52 7.60
CA SER A 130 -4.59 10.40 7.88
C SER A 130 -5.74 9.59 8.43
N ILE A 131 -6.31 10.03 9.54
CA ILE A 131 -7.43 9.34 10.16
C ILE A 131 -8.55 10.31 10.49
N GLY A 132 -9.80 9.83 10.37
CA GLY A 132 -10.98 10.60 10.76
C GLY A 132 -12.17 9.69 11.04
N GLY A 133 -13.07 10.13 11.89
CA GLY A 133 -14.25 9.36 12.22
C GLY A 133 -14.94 9.77 13.48
N SER A 134 -15.69 8.84 14.08
CA SER A 134 -16.35 9.02 15.37
C SER A 134 -16.31 7.73 16.17
N THR A 135 -16.21 7.84 17.50
CA THR A 135 -16.21 6.67 18.40
C THR A 135 -17.03 6.93 19.64
N ASN A 136 -17.64 5.86 20.14
CA ASN A 136 -18.36 5.84 21.43
C ASN A 136 -17.43 5.53 22.61
N GLY A 137 -16.15 5.62 22.41
CA GLY A 137 -15.13 5.33 23.43
C GLY A 137 -13.79 5.92 23.05
N THR A 138 -12.81 5.07 22.72
CA THR A 138 -11.52 5.50 22.22
C THR A 138 -11.14 4.75 20.95
N VAL A 139 -10.31 5.39 20.13
CA VAL A 139 -9.68 4.76 18.96
C VAL A 139 -8.17 4.98 19.03
N THR A 140 -7.43 3.93 18.71
CA THR A 140 -5.98 3.98 18.49
C THR A 140 -5.71 3.41 17.12
N ALA A 141 -4.94 4.12 16.29
CA ALA A 141 -4.58 3.67 14.97
C ALA A 141 -3.06 3.65 14.79
N GLY A 142 -2.60 2.81 13.88
CA GLY A 142 -1.18 2.72 13.55
C GLY A 142 -0.96 2.07 12.21
N ASP A 143 0.23 2.24 11.69
CA ASP A 143 0.71 1.59 10.49
C ASP A 143 2.13 1.03 10.71
N TRP A 144 2.40 -0.08 10.05
CA TRP A 144 3.63 -0.85 10.19
C TRP A 144 4.14 -1.26 8.82
N ARG A 145 5.45 -1.40 8.72
CA ARG A 145 6.13 -2.00 7.58
C ARG A 145 6.86 -3.25 8.02
N ASP A 146 6.72 -4.33 7.29
CA ASP A 146 7.50 -5.54 7.51
C ASP A 146 8.41 -5.83 6.31
N ASN A 147 9.73 -5.84 6.58
CA ASN A 147 10.74 -6.10 5.55
C ASN A 147 10.85 -7.58 5.17
N GLY A 148 10.19 -8.47 5.90
CA GLY A 148 10.05 -9.88 5.57
C GLY A 148 8.90 -10.17 4.62
N ASN A 149 8.14 -9.14 4.22
CA ASN A 149 6.98 -9.25 3.34
C ASN A 149 5.90 -10.19 3.90
N ILE A 150 5.65 -10.09 5.20
CA ILE A 150 4.71 -10.96 5.94
C ILE A 150 3.38 -10.21 6.11
N GLU A 151 2.27 -10.88 5.80
CA GLU A 151 0.92 -10.38 6.09
C GLU A 151 0.77 -10.08 7.58
N PHE A 152 0.20 -8.92 7.91
CA PHE A 152 0.07 -8.41 9.28
C PHE A 152 1.40 -8.33 10.05
N GLY A 153 2.52 -8.29 9.33
CA GLY A 153 3.83 -8.11 9.91
C GLY A 153 3.94 -6.77 10.64
N SER A 154 4.46 -6.78 11.86
CA SER A 154 4.61 -5.60 12.72
C SER A 154 6.08 -5.23 12.97
N GLY A 155 6.94 -5.50 11.98
CA GLY A 155 8.39 -5.38 12.15
C GLY A 155 8.87 -3.97 12.46
N ILE A 156 8.39 -2.96 11.74
CA ILE A 156 8.79 -1.55 11.90
C ILE A 156 7.55 -0.69 12.06
N PRO A 157 7.28 -0.11 13.24
CA PRO A 157 6.20 0.86 13.38
C PRO A 157 6.55 2.13 12.60
N LEU A 158 5.61 2.60 11.80
CA LEU A 158 5.74 3.81 10.99
C LEU A 158 5.12 5.00 11.71
N ASN A 159 3.84 4.87 12.05
CA ASN A 159 3.07 5.89 12.76
C ASN A 159 2.19 5.23 13.84
N THR A 160 1.84 6.02 14.85
CA THR A 160 0.84 5.64 15.86
C THR A 160 0.09 6.89 16.29
N VAL A 161 -1.22 6.81 16.38
CA VAL A 161 -2.11 7.88 16.83
C VAL A 161 -3.09 7.34 17.85
N GLY A 162 -3.29 8.08 18.91
CA GLY A 162 -4.28 7.75 19.93
C GLY A 162 -3.68 7.38 21.29
N PRO A 163 -4.53 7.00 22.26
CA PRO A 163 -5.98 6.90 22.11
C PRO A 163 -6.65 8.27 21.92
N LEU A 164 -7.52 8.38 20.92
CA LEU A 164 -8.39 9.54 20.73
C LEU A 164 -9.74 9.26 21.41
N GLY A 165 -10.29 10.25 22.09
CA GLY A 165 -11.48 10.11 22.93
C GLY A 165 -12.79 10.04 22.17
N SER A 166 -13.89 9.86 22.93
CA SER A 166 -15.25 9.75 22.39
C SER A 166 -15.70 10.99 21.62
N GLY A 167 -16.52 10.76 20.61
CA GLY A 167 -16.99 11.79 19.68
C GLY A 167 -16.27 11.75 18.35
N GLY A 168 -16.30 12.87 17.63
CA GLY A 168 -15.56 13.02 16.38
C GLY A 168 -14.05 13.15 16.61
N TYR A 169 -13.25 12.52 15.77
CA TYR A 169 -11.79 12.56 15.84
C TYR A 169 -11.16 12.74 14.45
N SER A 170 -9.98 13.33 14.43
CA SER A 170 -9.12 13.36 13.25
C SER A 170 -7.66 13.55 13.65
N ALA A 171 -6.75 13.00 12.88
CA ALA A 171 -5.32 13.22 13.02
C ALA A 171 -4.58 12.99 11.70
N ASN A 172 -3.40 13.63 11.58
CA ASN A 172 -2.47 13.41 10.48
C ASN A 172 -1.07 13.27 11.06
N VAL A 173 -0.38 12.22 10.69
CA VAL A 173 0.98 11.94 11.16
C VAL A 173 1.85 11.48 10.01
N SER A 174 3.16 11.60 10.19
CA SER A 174 4.13 11.17 9.19
C SER A 174 5.29 10.46 9.84
N SER A 175 5.73 9.36 9.23
CA SER A 175 6.89 8.59 9.66
C SER A 175 8.21 9.32 9.43
N ALA A 176 9.29 8.75 9.90
CA ALA A 176 10.63 9.06 9.41
C ALA A 176 10.75 8.69 7.91
N TRP A 177 11.81 9.18 7.25
CA TRP A 177 12.12 8.82 5.88
C TRP A 177 12.82 7.46 5.81
N PHE A 178 12.30 6.58 4.98
CA PHE A 178 12.96 5.34 4.58
C PHE A 178 13.68 5.57 3.26
N THR A 179 14.94 5.12 3.16
CA THR A 179 15.80 5.38 2.00
C THR A 179 16.00 4.18 1.09
N THR A 180 15.64 2.99 1.57
CA THR A 180 15.84 1.73 0.85
C THR A 180 14.62 0.83 0.98
N ALA A 181 14.27 0.13 -0.10
CA ALA A 181 13.37 -1.02 -0.04
C ALA A 181 14.17 -2.30 0.17
N PRO A 182 13.61 -3.32 0.84
CA PRO A 182 14.16 -4.66 0.84
C PRO A 182 14.22 -5.26 -0.57
N ALA A 183 15.21 -6.11 -0.83
CA ALA A 183 15.42 -6.70 -2.15
C ALA A 183 14.27 -7.64 -2.59
N LEU A 184 13.57 -8.23 -1.61
CA LEU A 184 12.48 -9.19 -1.84
C LEU A 184 11.08 -8.58 -1.70
N GLY A 185 10.99 -7.25 -1.63
CA GLY A 185 9.73 -6.58 -1.34
C GLY A 185 9.48 -6.44 0.17
N TYR A 186 8.36 -5.81 0.50
CA TYR A 186 7.92 -5.60 1.88
C TYR A 186 6.40 -5.50 1.94
N SER A 187 5.83 -5.81 3.11
CA SER A 187 4.42 -5.57 3.38
C SER A 187 4.20 -4.26 4.15
N VAL A 188 3.01 -3.72 4.01
CA VAL A 188 2.52 -2.60 4.81
C VAL A 188 1.19 -2.99 5.44
N THR A 189 1.01 -2.64 6.69
CA THR A 189 -0.22 -2.87 7.44
C THR A 189 -0.70 -1.55 8.03
N ILE A 190 -1.98 -1.24 7.86
CA ILE A 190 -2.67 -0.18 8.59
C ILE A 190 -3.71 -0.81 9.49
N GLY A 191 -3.92 -0.30 10.71
CA GLY A 191 -4.87 -0.89 11.63
C GLY A 191 -5.42 0.09 12.65
N SER A 192 -6.59 -0.25 13.20
CA SER A 192 -7.31 0.54 14.18
C SER A 192 -7.90 -0.33 15.28
N LEU A 193 -7.74 0.09 16.51
CA LEU A 193 -8.30 -0.51 17.71
C LEU A 193 -9.42 0.38 18.25
N PHE A 194 -10.64 -0.13 18.30
CA PHE A 194 -11.80 0.53 18.89
C PHE A 194 -12.10 -0.06 20.26
N HIS A 195 -12.16 0.81 21.28
CA HIS A 195 -12.64 0.50 22.61
C HIS A 195 -13.91 1.30 22.86
N ASN A 196 -15.05 0.65 23.09
CA ASN A 196 -16.31 1.32 23.39
C ASN A 196 -16.62 1.20 24.88
N GLY A 197 -16.81 2.33 25.56
CA GLY A 197 -17.16 2.37 26.99
C GLY A 197 -18.62 1.95 27.30
N SER A 198 -19.46 1.81 26.28
CA SER A 198 -20.84 1.33 26.33
C SER A 198 -21.28 0.81 24.98
N ALA A 199 -22.48 0.23 24.89
CA ALA A 199 -23.09 -0.06 23.60
C ALA A 199 -23.16 1.21 22.72
N GLY A 200 -22.76 1.10 21.47
CA GLY A 200 -22.74 2.26 20.57
C GLY A 200 -22.04 2.01 19.24
N THR A 201 -21.95 3.04 18.44
CA THR A 201 -21.36 2.98 17.09
C THR A 201 -19.99 3.66 17.11
N SER A 202 -19.06 3.07 16.41
CA SER A 202 -17.76 3.64 16.07
C SER A 202 -17.49 3.48 14.58
N SER A 203 -16.91 4.49 13.99
CA SER A 203 -16.55 4.50 12.57
C SER A 203 -15.23 5.22 12.37
N GLY A 204 -14.50 4.87 11.32
CA GLY A 204 -13.27 5.54 10.96
C GLY A 204 -12.86 5.26 9.54
N ASP A 205 -12.23 6.25 8.96
CA ASP A 205 -11.49 6.17 7.71
C ASP A 205 -10.01 6.39 8.01
N PHE A 206 -9.19 5.49 7.53
CA PHE A 206 -7.76 5.44 7.75
C PHE A 206 -7.10 5.38 6.38
N ASP A 207 -6.40 6.44 6.03
CA ASP A 207 -5.69 6.57 4.77
C ASP A 207 -4.19 6.53 5.02
N LEU A 208 -3.51 5.64 4.33
CA LEU A 208 -2.06 5.56 4.28
C LEU A 208 -1.59 5.95 2.90
N SER A 209 -0.84 6.99 2.80
CA SER A 209 -0.22 7.44 1.56
C SER A 209 1.30 7.57 1.71
N THR A 210 2.01 7.59 0.60
CA THR A 210 3.46 7.76 0.61
C THR A 210 3.87 9.01 -0.15
N THR A 211 4.88 9.69 0.38
CA THR A 211 5.56 10.79 -0.31
C THR A 211 6.97 10.36 -0.64
N THR A 212 7.33 10.48 -1.91
CA THR A 212 8.71 10.20 -2.36
C THR A 212 9.53 11.47 -2.37
N ARG A 213 10.83 11.37 -2.15
CA ARG A 213 11.74 12.47 -2.44
C ARG A 213 11.84 12.62 -3.94
N ALA A 214 11.72 13.85 -4.43
CA ALA A 214 12.12 14.15 -5.79
C ALA A 214 13.59 13.73 -5.93
N VAL A 215 13.86 12.72 -6.72
CA VAL A 215 15.22 12.39 -7.12
C VAL A 215 15.68 13.51 -8.04
N PRO A 216 16.72 14.27 -7.70
CA PRO A 216 17.27 15.26 -8.64
C PRO A 216 17.53 14.56 -9.97
N GLU A 217 17.04 15.13 -11.07
CA GLU A 217 17.24 14.56 -12.40
C GLU A 217 18.72 14.18 -12.54
N PRO A 218 19.02 12.95 -12.95
CA PRO A 218 20.40 12.50 -13.01
C PRO A 218 21.23 13.52 -13.77
N ALA A 219 22.42 13.82 -13.27
CA ALA A 219 23.38 14.69 -13.96
C ALA A 219 23.62 14.25 -15.42
N SER A 220 23.17 13.05 -15.80
CA SER A 220 23.09 12.52 -17.15
C SER A 220 22.33 13.43 -18.13
N LEU A 221 21.25 14.11 -17.73
CA LEU A 221 20.56 15.08 -18.59
C LEU A 221 21.43 16.32 -18.83
N SER A 222 22.11 16.81 -17.80
CA SER A 222 23.07 17.90 -17.92
C SER A 222 24.28 17.47 -18.77
N LEU A 223 24.76 16.25 -18.57
CA LEU A 223 25.87 15.69 -19.34
C LEU A 223 25.48 15.45 -20.80
N LEU A 224 24.26 14.97 -21.05
CA LEU A 224 23.69 14.82 -22.39
C LEU A 224 23.57 16.19 -23.08
N GLY A 225 23.07 17.20 -22.39
CA GLY A 225 22.99 18.57 -22.89
C GLY A 225 24.37 19.14 -23.26
N LEU A 226 25.34 18.98 -22.36
CA LEU A 226 26.73 19.39 -22.63
C LEU A 226 27.37 18.61 -23.79
N GLY A 227 27.09 17.31 -23.88
CA GLY A 227 27.53 16.45 -24.97
C GLY A 227 26.99 16.92 -26.33
N LEU A 228 25.71 17.24 -26.40
CA LEU A 228 25.07 17.76 -27.62
C LEU A 228 25.62 19.12 -28.02
N VAL A 229 25.86 20.02 -27.07
CA VAL A 229 26.51 21.32 -27.33
C VAL A 229 27.94 21.12 -27.86
N GLY A 230 28.69 20.19 -27.26
CA GLY A 230 30.03 19.81 -27.71
C GLY A 230 30.04 19.29 -29.15
N LEU A 231 29.09 18.42 -29.49
CA LEU A 231 28.94 17.90 -30.86
C LEU A 231 28.57 19.01 -31.86
N ALA A 232 27.65 19.89 -31.52
CA ALA A 232 27.21 21.00 -32.36
C ALA A 232 28.37 21.99 -32.65
N THR A 233 29.17 22.28 -31.63
CA THR A 233 30.35 23.18 -31.81
C THR A 233 31.43 22.53 -32.68
N ARG A 234 31.65 21.22 -32.53
CA ARG A 234 32.59 20.48 -33.40
C ARG A 234 32.10 20.43 -34.85
N ALA A 235 30.83 20.19 -35.09
CA ALA A 235 30.25 20.17 -36.43
C ALA A 235 30.41 21.53 -37.15
N ARG A 236 30.18 22.64 -36.47
CA ARG A 236 30.40 24.01 -37.02
C ARG A 236 31.86 24.25 -37.40
N ARG A 237 32.83 23.82 -36.60
CA ARG A 237 34.26 23.97 -36.90
C ARG A 237 34.70 23.18 -38.13
N LEU A 238 34.08 22.03 -38.39
CA LEU A 238 34.39 21.19 -39.55
C LEU A 238 33.84 21.81 -40.87
N GLN A 239 32.71 22.50 -40.80
CA GLN A 239 32.13 23.18 -41.95
C GLN A 239 32.89 24.45 -42.31
N GLY A 240 33.42 25.20 -41.34
CA GLY A 240 34.20 26.42 -41.60
C GLY A 240 35.60 26.22 -42.21
N LYS A 241 36.10 24.97 -42.29
CA LYS A 241 37.39 24.63 -42.92
C LYS A 241 37.28 24.26 -44.41
N LYS A 242 36.08 24.24 -44.98
CA LYS A 242 35.84 23.89 -46.38
C LYS A 242 35.62 25.10 -47.31
N GLN A 243 35.79 26.33 -46.81
CA GLN A 243 35.89 27.55 -47.57
C GLN A 243 37.35 28.03 -47.54
#